data_020d536d3aa6c3944e8d476dcf3fbbfb
#
_entry.id   020d536d3aa6c3944e8d476dcf3fbbfb
#
_cell.length_a   1.000
_cell.length_b   1.000
_cell.length_c   1.000
_cell.angle_alpha   90.00
_cell.angle_beta   90.00
_cell.angle_gamma   90.00
#
_symmetry.space_group_name_H-M   'P 1'
#
loop_
_entity.id
_entity.type
_entity.pdbx_description
1 polymer ?
#
loop_
_entity_poly.entity_id
_entity_poly.type
_entity_poly.pdbx_seq_one_letter_code
_entity_poly.pdbx_strand_id
1 'polypeptide(L)'
;KTAMEFSTTTARAEAVKTDAIAVGVFADGELTPSARALDKATRGSIKAAIQSGDMTGKRGTQLALRGLPGVAAARVLLVGLGSRDDFSDRAFAEAVRSVIKASPGVAEIAAAATEWAVKGRDSEWAARQFAIAAREAMFRSDELKSKKDDVNGPSKALLIVPARHVGAERGLKQGTAIANGMALTKRLGNLPPNI
;
A
#
# COMPACT_ATOMS: atom_id res chain seq x y z
N LYS A 1 -16.72 -5.70 -12.28
CA LYS A 1 -15.48 -4.96 -11.99
C LYS A 1 -14.30 -5.89 -12.12
N THR A 2 -13.28 -5.48 -12.87
CA THR A 2 -12.03 -6.23 -13.01
C THR A 2 -11.31 -6.24 -11.66
N ALA A 3 -10.81 -7.39 -11.24
CA ALA A 3 -10.06 -7.52 -10.01
C ALA A 3 -8.74 -6.73 -10.12
N MET A 4 -8.27 -6.16 -8.99
CA MET A 4 -7.01 -5.40 -8.93
C MET A 4 -5.84 -6.22 -9.52
N GLU A 5 -5.10 -5.64 -10.43
CA GLU A 5 -3.90 -6.21 -11.03
C GLU A 5 -2.67 -5.83 -10.21
N PHE A 6 -1.74 -6.76 -10.04
CA PHE A 6 -0.49 -6.56 -9.32
C PHE A 6 0.72 -6.75 -10.22
N SER A 7 1.69 -5.88 -10.08
CA SER A 7 2.99 -5.98 -10.75
C SER A 7 4.12 -5.48 -9.84
N THR A 8 5.37 -5.69 -10.26
CA THR A 8 6.56 -5.19 -9.55
C THR A 8 7.32 -4.19 -10.40
N THR A 9 8.08 -3.32 -9.74
CA THR A 9 9.07 -2.47 -10.38
C THR A 9 10.32 -2.37 -9.52
N THR A 10 11.49 -2.28 -10.16
CA THR A 10 12.77 -1.99 -9.53
C THR A 10 13.16 -0.52 -9.68
N ALA A 11 12.28 0.30 -10.23
CA ALA A 11 12.51 1.73 -10.37
C ALA A 11 12.63 2.40 -9.01
N ARG A 12 13.44 3.44 -8.93
CA ARG A 12 13.58 4.27 -7.72
C ARG A 12 12.28 5.00 -7.43
N ALA A 13 11.94 5.15 -6.14
CA ALA A 13 10.66 5.69 -5.71
C ALA A 13 10.33 7.06 -6.36
N GLU A 14 11.30 7.95 -6.45
CA GLU A 14 11.13 9.28 -7.07
C GLU A 14 10.89 9.25 -8.58
N ALA A 15 11.27 8.14 -9.24
CA ALA A 15 11.14 7.97 -10.69
C ALA A 15 9.88 7.18 -11.11
N VAL A 16 9.15 6.60 -10.18
CA VAL A 16 7.94 5.83 -10.48
C VAL A 16 6.83 6.77 -10.93
N LYS A 17 6.44 6.66 -12.20
CA LYS A 17 5.33 7.41 -12.77
C LYS A 17 4.03 6.68 -12.48
N THR A 18 3.25 7.21 -11.56
CA THR A 18 1.99 6.62 -11.06
C THR A 18 1.08 7.72 -10.51
N ASP A 19 -0.20 7.41 -10.28
CA ASP A 19 -1.13 8.37 -9.68
C ASP A 19 -0.79 8.65 -8.20
N ALA A 20 -0.34 7.63 -7.47
CA ALA A 20 0.07 7.77 -6.08
C ALA A 20 1.19 6.78 -5.73
N ILE A 21 2.12 7.20 -4.88
CA ILE A 21 3.15 6.35 -4.29
C ILE A 21 3.03 6.35 -2.77
N ALA A 22 2.92 5.17 -2.17
CA ALA A 22 2.83 5.00 -0.73
C ALA A 22 4.19 4.63 -0.13
N VAL A 23 4.60 5.36 0.90
CA VAL A 23 5.84 5.14 1.65
C VAL A 23 5.59 5.22 3.15
N GLY A 24 6.39 4.52 3.94
CA GLY A 24 6.19 4.37 5.38
C GLY A 24 6.95 5.38 6.23
N VAL A 25 6.33 5.80 7.32
CA VAL A 25 6.91 6.64 8.38
C VAL A 25 6.66 5.95 9.72
N PHE A 26 7.71 5.76 10.53
CA PHE A 26 7.59 5.22 11.88
C PHE A 26 7.20 6.30 12.89
N ALA A 27 6.68 5.87 14.06
CA ALA A 27 6.20 6.79 15.11
C ALA A 27 7.27 7.69 15.73
N ASP A 28 8.55 7.29 15.64
CA ASP A 28 9.72 8.09 16.02
C ASP A 28 10.14 9.12 14.96
N GLY A 29 9.41 9.18 13.83
CA GLY A 29 9.71 10.03 12.68
C GLY A 29 10.74 9.44 11.72
N GLU A 30 11.23 8.23 11.97
CA GLU A 30 12.16 7.56 11.06
C GLU A 30 11.47 7.15 9.75
N LEU A 31 12.15 7.42 8.65
CA LEU A 31 11.66 7.17 7.30
C LEU A 31 12.17 5.82 6.78
N THR A 32 11.31 5.09 6.09
CA THR A 32 11.74 3.93 5.27
C THR A 32 12.66 4.37 4.13
N PRO A 33 13.43 3.46 3.50
CA PRO A 33 14.37 3.83 2.43
C PRO A 33 13.74 4.64 1.30
N SER A 34 12.59 4.23 0.78
CA SER A 34 11.88 4.98 -0.27
C SER A 34 11.35 6.33 0.23
N ALA A 35 10.88 6.41 1.48
CA ALA A 35 10.47 7.68 2.09
C ALA A 35 11.65 8.65 2.19
N ARG A 36 12.84 8.17 2.56
CA ARG A 36 14.07 8.98 2.57
C ARG A 36 14.46 9.45 1.17
N ALA A 37 14.35 8.59 0.17
CA ALA A 37 14.64 8.96 -1.21
C ALA A 37 13.70 10.06 -1.70
N LEU A 38 12.41 9.95 -1.42
CA LEU A 38 11.42 10.98 -1.74
C LEU A 38 11.66 12.26 -0.95
N ASP A 39 12.00 12.19 0.33
CA ASP A 39 12.32 13.36 1.13
C ASP A 39 13.51 14.13 0.55
N LYS A 40 14.56 13.41 0.15
CA LYS A 40 15.73 14.02 -0.51
C LYS A 40 15.34 14.66 -1.85
N ALA A 41 14.57 13.95 -2.68
CA ALA A 41 14.13 14.46 -3.99
C ALA A 41 13.26 15.71 -3.86
N THR A 42 12.48 15.83 -2.82
CA THR A 42 11.57 16.95 -2.51
C THR A 42 12.17 18.01 -1.59
N ARG A 43 13.48 17.95 -1.36
CA ARG A 43 14.23 18.90 -0.52
C ARG A 43 13.69 18.99 0.92
N GLY A 44 13.30 17.86 1.51
CA GLY A 44 12.87 17.78 2.91
C GLY A 44 11.39 17.96 3.15
N SER A 45 10.53 17.86 2.13
CA SER A 45 9.08 18.06 2.29
C SER A 45 8.44 17.05 3.24
N ILE A 46 8.92 15.79 3.27
CA ILE A 46 8.38 14.77 4.17
C ILE A 46 8.77 15.07 5.63
N LYS A 47 10.02 15.40 5.87
CA LYS A 47 10.48 15.79 7.20
C LYS A 47 9.79 17.06 7.70
N ALA A 48 9.53 18.02 6.82
CA ALA A 48 8.77 19.21 7.16
C ALA A 48 7.35 18.87 7.63
N ALA A 49 6.66 17.95 6.95
CA ALA A 49 5.33 17.47 7.35
C ALA A 49 5.34 16.75 8.72
N ILE A 50 6.42 16.04 9.04
CA ILE A 50 6.58 15.42 10.36
C ILE A 50 6.85 16.48 11.44
N GLN A 51 7.71 17.46 11.16
CA GLN A 51 8.06 18.53 12.10
C GLN A 51 6.88 19.46 12.40
N SER A 52 6.01 19.72 11.41
CA SER A 52 4.77 20.50 11.62
C SER A 52 3.69 19.73 12.38
N GLY A 53 3.84 18.42 12.56
CA GLY A 53 2.85 17.56 13.18
C GLY A 53 1.74 17.08 12.25
N ASP A 54 1.80 17.42 10.95
CA ASP A 54 0.83 16.96 9.96
C ASP A 54 0.90 15.44 9.74
N MET A 55 2.08 14.86 10.00
CA MET A 55 2.32 13.42 9.96
C MET A 55 3.05 12.96 11.23
N THR A 56 2.44 12.07 12.00
CA THR A 56 3.01 11.59 13.28
C THR A 56 3.69 10.23 13.17
N GLY A 57 3.46 9.49 12.10
CA GLY A 57 3.94 8.12 11.95
C GLY A 57 3.24 7.07 12.83
N LYS A 58 2.30 7.47 13.68
CA LYS A 58 1.50 6.54 14.49
C LYS A 58 0.66 5.64 13.57
N ARG A 59 0.43 4.40 14.00
CA ARG A 59 -0.41 3.45 13.26
C ARG A 59 -1.77 4.05 12.94
N GLY A 60 -2.22 3.89 11.69
CA GLY A 60 -3.49 4.42 11.20
C GLY A 60 -3.45 5.88 10.75
N THR A 61 -2.33 6.60 10.95
CA THR A 61 -2.16 7.94 10.40
C THR A 61 -1.71 7.89 8.94
N GLN A 62 -2.13 8.88 8.18
CA GLN A 62 -1.77 9.01 6.76
C GLN A 62 -1.87 10.45 6.32
N LEU A 63 -1.02 10.83 5.38
CA LEU A 63 -1.00 12.16 4.79
C LEU A 63 -0.72 12.06 3.30
N ALA A 64 -1.54 12.70 2.46
CA ALA A 64 -1.31 12.81 1.03
C ALA A 64 -0.70 14.17 0.69
N LEU A 65 0.50 14.13 0.13
CA LEU A 65 1.19 15.30 -0.41
C LEU A 65 1.05 15.33 -1.94
N ARG A 66 0.74 16.47 -2.51
CA ARG A 66 0.52 16.65 -3.95
C ARG A 66 1.46 17.69 -4.54
N GLY A 67 1.76 17.55 -5.83
CA GLY A 67 2.54 18.55 -6.54
C GLY A 67 3.97 18.72 -6.04
N LEU A 68 4.56 17.67 -5.47
CA LEU A 68 5.93 17.74 -4.98
C LEU A 68 6.93 17.76 -6.15
N PRO A 69 7.84 18.74 -6.18
CA PRO A 69 8.88 18.80 -7.20
C PRO A 69 9.86 17.63 -7.04
N GLY A 70 10.39 17.11 -8.15
CA GLY A 70 11.38 16.03 -8.14
C GLY A 70 10.82 14.63 -7.95
N VAL A 71 9.50 14.47 -7.95
CA VAL A 71 8.79 13.19 -7.85
C VAL A 71 7.90 12.98 -9.05
N ALA A 72 8.01 11.84 -9.72
CA ALA A 72 7.22 11.54 -10.91
C ALA A 72 5.77 11.17 -10.61
N ALA A 73 5.49 10.64 -9.40
CA ALA A 73 4.13 10.35 -8.97
C ALA A 73 3.33 11.63 -8.71
N ALA A 74 2.04 11.62 -9.07
CA ALA A 74 1.15 12.77 -8.86
C ALA A 74 0.88 13.06 -7.36
N ARG A 75 0.96 12.02 -6.52
CA ARG A 75 0.79 12.10 -5.06
C ARG A 75 1.82 11.25 -4.35
N VAL A 76 2.25 11.72 -3.18
CA VAL A 76 2.99 10.91 -2.21
C VAL A 76 2.08 10.67 -1.01
N LEU A 77 1.78 9.42 -0.73
CA LEU A 77 0.98 9.00 0.42
C LEU A 77 1.93 8.52 1.53
N LEU A 78 1.99 9.27 2.61
CA LEU A 78 2.71 8.88 3.81
C LEU A 78 1.82 7.99 4.66
N VAL A 79 2.33 6.84 5.10
CA VAL A 79 1.60 5.87 5.92
C VAL A 79 2.30 5.68 7.25
N GLY A 80 1.60 5.88 8.34
CA GLY A 80 2.10 5.64 9.69
C GLY A 80 2.19 4.15 9.99
N LEU A 81 3.40 3.67 10.27
CA LEU A 81 3.68 2.27 10.57
C LEU A 81 3.64 1.97 12.08
N GLY A 82 3.62 3.00 12.93
CA GLY A 82 3.70 2.86 14.36
C GLY A 82 5.12 2.63 14.87
N SER A 83 5.25 2.00 16.04
CA SER A 83 6.54 1.62 16.58
C SER A 83 7.16 0.49 15.76
N ARG A 84 8.46 0.62 15.49
CA ARG A 84 9.24 -0.39 14.76
C ARG A 84 9.26 -1.72 15.50
N ASP A 85 9.35 -1.69 16.83
CA ASP A 85 9.43 -2.89 17.67
C ASP A 85 8.11 -3.67 17.71
N ASP A 86 6.99 -2.98 17.52
CA ASP A 86 5.64 -3.56 17.54
C ASP A 86 5.08 -3.83 16.12
N PHE A 87 5.91 -3.66 15.08
CA PHE A 87 5.46 -3.83 13.71
C PHE A 87 5.34 -5.31 13.34
N SER A 88 4.12 -5.83 13.47
CA SER A 88 3.74 -7.23 13.29
C SER A 88 3.11 -7.51 11.92
N ASP A 89 2.85 -8.80 11.65
CA ASP A 89 2.07 -9.25 10.49
C ASP A 89 0.74 -8.48 10.37
N ARG A 90 0.05 -8.30 11.48
CA ARG A 90 -1.21 -7.56 11.54
C ARG A 90 -1.01 -6.08 11.22
N ALA A 91 0.03 -5.45 11.77
CA ALA A 91 0.34 -4.05 11.50
C ALA A 91 0.67 -3.81 10.02
N PHE A 92 1.39 -4.75 9.39
CA PHE A 92 1.65 -4.72 7.94
C PHE A 92 0.35 -4.74 7.12
N ALA A 93 -0.54 -5.68 7.41
CA ALA A 93 -1.82 -5.77 6.71
C ALA A 93 -2.69 -4.53 6.92
N GLU A 94 -2.73 -3.96 8.12
CA GLU A 94 -3.43 -2.71 8.43
C GLU A 94 -2.85 -1.52 7.65
N ALA A 95 -1.53 -1.43 7.54
CA ALA A 95 -0.86 -0.38 6.75
C ALA A 95 -1.23 -0.48 5.26
N VAL A 96 -1.22 -1.68 4.69
CA VAL A 96 -1.63 -1.90 3.29
C VAL A 96 -3.11 -1.51 3.08
N ARG A 97 -4.01 -1.92 3.97
CA ARG A 97 -5.42 -1.54 3.88
C ARG A 97 -5.62 -0.03 3.97
N SER A 98 -4.84 0.63 4.83
CA SER A 98 -4.82 2.08 4.98
C SER A 98 -4.46 2.77 3.66
N VAL A 99 -3.44 2.30 2.97
CA VAL A 99 -3.01 2.78 1.65
C VAL A 99 -4.16 2.72 0.65
N ILE A 100 -4.80 1.57 0.54
CA ILE A 100 -5.89 1.39 -0.44
C ILE A 100 -7.09 2.29 -0.12
N LYS A 101 -7.47 2.37 1.16
CA LYS A 101 -8.59 3.22 1.60
C LYS A 101 -8.33 4.71 1.41
N ALA A 102 -7.07 5.14 1.55
CA ALA A 102 -6.67 6.54 1.38
C ALA A 102 -6.50 6.95 -0.08
N SER A 103 -6.80 6.08 -1.02
CA SER A 103 -6.58 6.27 -2.45
C SER A 103 -7.87 6.34 -3.28
N PRO A 104 -8.88 7.16 -2.89
CA PRO A 104 -10.08 7.32 -3.70
C PRO A 104 -9.73 8.05 -5.01
N GLY A 105 -10.28 7.56 -6.11
CA GLY A 105 -10.04 8.13 -7.44
C GLY A 105 -8.62 7.94 -8.00
N VAL A 106 -7.82 7.07 -7.39
CA VAL A 106 -6.51 6.65 -7.87
C VAL A 106 -6.70 5.40 -8.72
N ALA A 107 -6.25 5.42 -9.97
CA ALA A 107 -6.34 4.25 -10.85
C ALA A 107 -5.18 3.28 -10.60
N GLU A 108 -3.97 3.81 -10.42
CA GLU A 108 -2.77 3.03 -10.13
C GLU A 108 -2.06 3.56 -8.89
N ILE A 109 -1.72 2.65 -7.97
CA ILE A 109 -0.94 2.95 -6.77
C ILE A 109 0.37 2.15 -6.76
N ALA A 110 1.48 2.83 -6.53
CA ALA A 110 2.74 2.19 -6.20
C ALA A 110 2.93 2.16 -4.67
N ALA A 111 3.52 1.10 -4.15
CA ALA A 111 3.84 0.98 -2.73
C ALA A 111 5.22 0.37 -2.53
N ALA A 112 6.01 0.98 -1.64
CA ALA A 112 7.30 0.46 -1.21
C ALA A 112 7.16 -0.47 0.01
N ALA A 113 6.17 -1.37 -0.04
CA ALA A 113 5.76 -2.17 1.11
C ALA A 113 6.77 -3.27 1.48
N THR A 114 7.65 -3.69 0.58
CA THR A 114 8.74 -4.63 0.91
C THR A 114 9.74 -4.06 1.91
N GLU A 115 9.76 -2.74 2.08
CA GLU A 115 10.61 -2.03 3.05
C GLU A 115 9.96 -1.94 4.44
N TRP A 116 8.68 -2.27 4.56
CA TRP A 116 7.96 -2.31 5.84
C TRP A 116 8.26 -3.62 6.55
N ALA A 117 9.48 -3.69 7.10
CA ALA A 117 10.04 -4.92 7.61
C ALA A 117 9.31 -5.45 8.84
N VAL A 118 8.85 -6.69 8.76
CA VAL A 118 8.32 -7.47 9.88
C VAL A 118 9.36 -8.50 10.29
N LYS A 119 9.65 -8.60 11.58
CA LYS A 119 10.67 -9.52 12.11
C LYS A 119 10.39 -10.96 11.69
N GLY A 120 11.39 -11.62 11.12
CA GLY A 120 11.30 -13.01 10.67
C GLY A 120 10.54 -13.22 9.36
N ARG A 121 10.21 -12.14 8.64
CA ARG A 121 9.52 -12.19 7.35
C ARG A 121 10.41 -11.66 6.24
N ASP A 122 10.30 -12.25 5.05
CA ASP A 122 11.05 -11.87 3.86
C ASP A 122 10.21 -11.09 2.85
N SER A 123 10.81 -10.73 1.72
CA SER A 123 10.13 -9.98 0.66
C SER A 123 9.04 -10.79 -0.05
N GLU A 124 9.18 -12.10 -0.14
CA GLU A 124 8.16 -12.97 -0.71
C GLU A 124 6.91 -12.95 0.15
N TRP A 125 7.08 -13.04 1.48
CA TRP A 125 5.98 -12.90 2.43
C TRP A 125 5.32 -11.52 2.31
N ALA A 126 6.12 -10.45 2.28
CA ALA A 126 5.60 -9.07 2.18
C ALA A 126 4.78 -8.87 0.91
N ALA A 127 5.27 -9.35 -0.23
CA ALA A 127 4.56 -9.28 -1.51
C ALA A 127 3.25 -10.07 -1.49
N ARG A 128 3.26 -11.26 -0.92
CA ARG A 128 2.06 -12.10 -0.76
C ARG A 128 1.01 -11.42 0.11
N GLN A 129 1.41 -10.91 1.27
CA GLN A 129 0.50 -10.21 2.19
C GLN A 129 -0.01 -8.89 1.62
N PHE A 130 0.82 -8.18 0.86
CA PHE A 130 0.41 -6.98 0.16
C PHE A 130 -0.77 -7.26 -0.79
N ALA A 131 -0.66 -8.28 -1.64
CA ALA A 131 -1.74 -8.64 -2.56
C ALA A 131 -3.03 -9.05 -1.82
N ILE A 132 -2.92 -9.87 -0.77
CA ILE A 132 -4.07 -10.32 0.03
C ILE A 132 -4.75 -9.13 0.69
N ALA A 133 -4.01 -8.28 1.41
CA ALA A 133 -4.57 -7.17 2.17
C ALA A 133 -5.16 -6.08 1.26
N ALA A 134 -4.53 -5.80 0.12
CA ALA A 134 -5.03 -4.84 -0.85
C ALA A 134 -6.36 -5.30 -1.47
N ARG A 135 -6.45 -6.56 -1.88
CA ARG A 135 -7.70 -7.13 -2.40
C ARG A 135 -8.81 -7.15 -1.36
N GLU A 136 -8.49 -7.50 -0.13
CA GLU A 136 -9.44 -7.50 0.99
C GLU A 136 -9.99 -6.09 1.25
N ALA A 137 -9.14 -5.06 1.21
CA ALA A 137 -9.57 -3.67 1.37
C ALA A 137 -10.53 -3.22 0.28
N MET A 138 -10.28 -3.60 -0.97
CA MET A 138 -11.18 -3.32 -2.10
C MET A 138 -12.53 -4.03 -1.97
N PHE A 139 -12.53 -5.29 -1.56
CA PHE A 139 -13.76 -6.07 -1.38
C PHE A 139 -14.68 -5.45 -0.31
N ARG A 140 -14.13 -5.08 0.86
CA ARG A 140 -14.90 -4.44 1.94
C ARG A 140 -15.48 -3.08 1.55
N SER A 141 -14.80 -2.32 0.73
CA SER A 141 -15.31 -1.02 0.27
C SER A 141 -16.52 -1.16 -0.65
N ASP A 142 -16.61 -2.26 -1.40
CA ASP A 142 -17.74 -2.52 -2.31
C ASP A 142 -18.99 -3.05 -1.58
N GLU A 143 -18.83 -3.81 -0.48
CA GLU A 143 -19.94 -4.36 0.30
C GLU A 143 -20.67 -3.32 1.18
N LEU A 144 -19.94 -2.31 1.67
CA LEU A 144 -20.49 -1.31 2.61
C LEU A 144 -21.24 -0.18 1.92
N LYS A 145 -21.30 -0.16 0.59
CA LYS A 145 -21.98 0.91 -0.17
C LYS A 145 -23.38 0.49 -0.59
N SER A 146 -24.39 1.07 0.05
CA SER A 146 -25.80 0.97 -0.34
C SER A 146 -26.13 1.74 -1.63
N LYS A 147 -25.24 2.59 -2.13
CA LYS A 147 -25.29 3.24 -3.45
C LYS A 147 -23.97 2.99 -4.17
N LYS A 148 -24.08 2.51 -5.41
CA LYS A 148 -22.93 2.33 -6.33
C LYS A 148 -22.46 3.69 -6.86
N ASP A 149 -22.06 4.59 -5.98
CA ASP A 149 -21.34 5.76 -6.42
C ASP A 149 -19.91 5.32 -6.78
N ASP A 150 -19.48 5.69 -7.97
CA ASP A 150 -18.24 5.29 -8.64
C ASP A 150 -16.96 5.82 -7.96
N VAL A 151 -16.81 5.63 -6.66
CA VAL A 151 -15.52 5.85 -6.02
C VAL A 151 -14.67 4.60 -6.27
N ASN A 152 -14.09 4.56 -7.46
CA ASN A 152 -13.17 3.52 -7.83
C ASN A 152 -11.88 3.70 -7.03
N GLY A 153 -11.59 2.74 -6.15
CA GLY A 153 -10.24 2.55 -5.64
C GLY A 153 -9.31 2.04 -6.74
N PRO A 154 -8.01 1.90 -6.46
CA PRO A 154 -7.04 1.52 -7.48
C PRO A 154 -7.37 0.17 -8.11
N SER A 155 -7.30 0.13 -9.44
CA SER A 155 -7.42 -1.10 -10.23
C SER A 155 -6.07 -1.78 -10.46
N LYS A 156 -4.97 -1.05 -10.26
CA LYS A 156 -3.60 -1.52 -10.39
C LYS A 156 -2.79 -1.17 -9.16
N ALA A 157 -2.00 -2.12 -8.70
CA ALA A 157 -1.06 -1.92 -7.60
C ALA A 157 0.34 -2.39 -8.03
N LEU A 158 1.29 -1.47 -7.93
CA LEU A 158 2.68 -1.65 -8.31
C LEU A 158 3.53 -1.76 -7.05
N LEU A 159 4.14 -2.92 -6.81
CA LEU A 159 5.04 -3.12 -5.68
C LEU A 159 6.46 -2.73 -6.07
N ILE A 160 7.03 -1.76 -5.36
CA ILE A 160 8.42 -1.37 -5.53
C ILE A 160 9.29 -2.39 -4.81
N VAL A 161 10.22 -3.00 -5.54
CA VAL A 161 11.15 -3.98 -5.03
C VAL A 161 12.59 -3.59 -5.38
N PRO A 162 13.55 -3.76 -4.46
CA PRO A 162 14.96 -3.60 -4.80
C PRO A 162 15.39 -4.63 -5.83
N ALA A 163 16.34 -4.28 -6.70
CA ALA A 163 16.80 -5.12 -7.81
C ALA A 163 17.33 -6.52 -7.41
N ARG A 164 17.64 -6.74 -6.15
CA ARG A 164 18.18 -7.99 -5.62
C ARG A 164 17.15 -8.83 -4.84
N HIS A 165 15.87 -8.43 -4.79
CA HIS A 165 14.85 -9.20 -4.09
C HIS A 165 14.33 -10.34 -4.95
N VAL A 166 14.77 -11.55 -4.62
CA VAL A 166 14.25 -12.79 -5.16
C VAL A 166 12.96 -13.16 -4.40
N GLY A 167 11.91 -13.54 -5.13
CA GLY A 167 10.69 -14.07 -4.55
C GLY A 167 9.51 -13.09 -4.49
N ALA A 168 9.69 -11.77 -4.65
CA ALA A 168 8.59 -10.82 -4.60
C ALA A 168 7.52 -11.08 -5.66
N GLU A 169 7.90 -11.38 -6.90
CA GLU A 169 6.94 -11.73 -7.97
C GLU A 169 6.18 -13.03 -7.66
N ARG A 170 6.88 -14.03 -7.13
CA ARG A 170 6.26 -15.29 -6.70
C ARG A 170 5.28 -15.03 -5.56
N GLY A 171 5.65 -14.21 -4.58
CA GLY A 171 4.78 -13.79 -3.49
C GLY A 171 3.52 -13.09 -3.98
N LEU A 172 3.63 -12.15 -4.93
CA LEU A 172 2.47 -11.49 -5.54
C LEU A 172 1.54 -12.49 -6.24
N LYS A 173 2.09 -13.42 -7.01
CA LYS A 173 1.29 -14.46 -7.68
C LYS A 173 0.54 -15.33 -6.68
N GLN A 174 1.22 -15.79 -5.63
CA GLN A 174 0.61 -16.58 -4.55
C GLN A 174 -0.48 -15.79 -3.83
N GLY A 175 -0.20 -14.55 -3.45
CA GLY A 175 -1.15 -13.68 -2.76
C GLY A 175 -2.38 -13.38 -3.62
N THR A 176 -2.20 -13.17 -4.91
CA THR A 176 -3.31 -12.98 -5.86
C THR A 176 -4.19 -14.22 -5.95
N ALA A 177 -3.60 -15.41 -6.03
CA ALA A 177 -4.34 -16.67 -6.07
C ALA A 177 -5.13 -16.90 -4.77
N ILE A 178 -4.51 -16.66 -3.61
CA ILE A 178 -5.17 -16.76 -2.31
C ILE A 178 -6.33 -15.79 -2.21
N ALA A 179 -6.14 -14.52 -2.59
CA ALA A 179 -7.18 -13.50 -2.55
C ALA A 179 -8.36 -13.83 -3.47
N ASN A 180 -8.11 -14.41 -4.64
CA ASN A 180 -9.15 -14.89 -5.55
C ASN A 180 -9.98 -16.01 -4.90
N GLY A 181 -9.34 -16.98 -4.26
CA GLY A 181 -10.01 -18.05 -3.52
C GLY A 181 -10.85 -17.53 -2.37
N MET A 182 -10.33 -16.59 -1.59
CA MET A 182 -11.07 -15.95 -0.50
C MET A 182 -12.29 -15.18 -1.00
N ALA A 183 -12.18 -14.46 -2.11
CA ALA A 183 -13.30 -13.72 -2.71
C ALA A 183 -14.39 -14.68 -3.20
N LEU A 184 -14.02 -15.80 -3.80
CA LEU A 184 -14.97 -16.83 -4.23
C LEU A 184 -15.72 -17.42 -3.04
N THR A 185 -15.03 -17.80 -1.98
CA THR A 185 -15.63 -18.36 -0.76
C THR A 185 -16.62 -17.38 -0.13
N LYS A 186 -16.28 -16.11 -0.04
CA LYS A 186 -17.18 -15.07 0.50
C LYS A 186 -18.43 -14.91 -0.36
N ARG A 187 -18.30 -14.91 -1.69
CA ARG A 187 -19.44 -14.83 -2.61
C ARG A 187 -20.39 -16.01 -2.43
N LEU A 188 -19.85 -17.23 -2.35
CA LEU A 188 -20.64 -18.43 -2.15
C LEU A 188 -21.35 -18.45 -0.80
N GLY A 189 -20.67 -17.98 0.28
CA GLY A 189 -21.26 -17.88 1.61
C GLY A 189 -22.35 -16.83 1.77
N ASN A 190 -22.38 -15.83 0.88
CA ASN A 190 -23.39 -14.76 0.86
C ASN A 190 -24.58 -15.06 -0.06
N LEU A 191 -24.56 -16.19 -0.80
CA LEU A 191 -25.71 -16.61 -1.61
C LEU A 191 -26.84 -17.13 -0.72
N PRO A 192 -28.10 -16.79 -1.01
CA PRO A 192 -29.25 -17.37 -0.29
C PRO A 192 -29.27 -18.89 -0.42
N PRO A 193 -29.69 -19.63 0.61
CA PRO A 193 -29.63 -21.10 0.63
C PRO A 193 -30.55 -21.80 -0.39
N ASN A 194 -31.29 -21.08 -1.21
CA ASN A 194 -32.31 -21.61 -2.13
C ASN A 194 -32.09 -21.18 -3.59
N ILE A 195 -30.89 -21.28 -4.09
CA ILE A 195 -30.65 -21.17 -5.54
C ILE A 195 -30.18 -22.51 -6.07
#